data_16c92b69e3a3bdb030c7246a063c0180
#
_entry.id   16c92b69e3a3bdb030c7246a063c0180
#
_cell.length_a   1.000
_cell.length_b   1.000
_cell.length_c   1.000
_cell.angle_alpha   90.00
_cell.angle_beta   90.00
_cell.angle_gamma   90.00
#
_symmetry.space_group_name_H-M   'P 1'
#
loop_
_entity.id
_entity.type
_entity.pdbx_description
1 polymer ?
#
loop_
_entity_poly.entity_id
_entity_poly.type
_entity_poly.pdbx_seq_one_letter_code
_entity_poly.pdbx_strand_id
1 'polypeptide(L)'
;NLHKKSDSIRILRQYLILLMAKSLHNCEKTNNYYHKLLIDNLLKEDLLKDTTFISANYDIHIDNTIAGLYKKDNPIMLDYGVDFTNFDFRHSWKKPQSPIVKLYKIHGSLNWLYCPVCNSLTITPYEGGIMRLLDNIDEAKCLACDEITIPIIIPPTYFKNMTNVFVSTVWREVEKTLRESDLLIFCGYSFSDADIHIKYMIKRVQTSRKKAPLKFMVFNSYEGKREDSKRKEEERYKRFLGEGVIFTDNSFEEFASDPVRFIKTIKI
;
A
#
# COMPACT_ATOMS: atom_id res chain seq x y z
N ASN A 1 30.63 24.23 1.84
CA ASN A 1 30.89 22.77 1.70
C ASN A 1 29.76 21.87 2.21
N LEU A 2 29.03 22.25 3.27
CA LEU A 2 27.90 21.48 3.81
C LEU A 2 26.69 21.44 2.86
N HIS A 3 26.35 22.54 2.19
CA HIS A 3 25.25 22.59 1.23
C HIS A 3 25.50 21.69 0.01
N LYS A 4 26.68 21.72 -0.58
CA LYS A 4 27.04 20.84 -1.71
C LYS A 4 26.96 19.34 -1.33
N LYS A 5 27.37 19.00 -0.11
CA LYS A 5 27.28 17.63 0.40
C LYS A 5 25.83 17.18 0.63
N SER A 6 24.97 18.07 1.09
CA SER A 6 23.54 17.83 1.24
C SER A 6 22.85 17.60 -0.10
N ASP A 7 23.16 18.40 -1.11
CA ASP A 7 22.59 18.26 -2.45
C ASP A 7 23.03 16.96 -3.13
N SER A 8 24.30 16.57 -2.97
CA SER A 8 24.80 15.29 -3.50
C SER A 8 24.11 14.08 -2.87
N ILE A 9 23.84 14.12 -1.57
CA ILE A 9 23.12 13.05 -0.85
C ILE A 9 21.66 13.00 -1.32
N ARG A 10 21.03 14.15 -1.52
CA ARG A 10 19.65 14.23 -2.03
C ARG A 10 19.54 13.61 -3.43
N ILE A 11 20.46 13.97 -4.33
CA ILE A 11 20.52 13.44 -5.68
C ILE A 11 20.75 11.93 -5.66
N LEU A 12 21.71 11.46 -4.87
CA LEU A 12 21.98 10.02 -4.73
C LEU A 12 20.76 9.24 -4.26
N ARG A 13 20.02 9.79 -3.28
CA ARG A 13 18.77 9.20 -2.81
C ARG A 13 17.72 9.12 -3.90
N GLN A 14 17.58 10.15 -4.74
CA GLN A 14 16.66 10.14 -5.87
C GLN A 14 17.03 9.05 -6.88
N TYR A 15 18.32 8.91 -7.23
CA TYR A 15 18.77 7.83 -8.11
C TYR A 15 18.50 6.45 -7.53
N LEU A 16 18.71 6.23 -6.24
CA LEU A 16 18.39 4.97 -5.58
C LEU A 16 16.89 4.65 -5.67
N ILE A 17 16.02 5.64 -5.44
CA ILE A 17 14.56 5.48 -5.58
C ILE A 17 14.20 5.09 -7.01
N LEU A 18 14.79 5.74 -8.02
CA LEU A 18 14.55 5.45 -9.41
C LEU A 18 15.04 4.05 -9.81
N LEU A 19 16.22 3.63 -9.32
CA LEU A 19 16.74 2.28 -9.53
C LEU A 19 15.87 1.20 -8.89
N MET A 20 15.39 1.45 -7.66
CA MET A 20 14.44 0.56 -7.00
C MET A 20 13.14 0.45 -7.81
N ALA A 21 12.60 1.56 -8.27
CA ALA A 21 11.39 1.60 -9.07
C ALA A 21 11.56 0.81 -10.39
N LYS A 22 12.67 0.98 -11.08
CA LYS A 22 12.97 0.24 -12.30
C LYS A 22 13.11 -1.25 -12.07
N SER A 23 13.77 -1.65 -10.98
CA SER A 23 13.90 -3.06 -10.60
C SER A 23 12.54 -3.68 -10.31
N LEU A 24 11.68 -3.00 -9.55
CA LEU A 24 10.35 -3.45 -9.24
C LEU A 24 9.47 -3.56 -10.49
N HIS A 25 9.50 -2.55 -11.36
CA HIS A 25 8.73 -2.57 -12.61
C HIS A 25 9.14 -3.74 -13.52
N ASN A 26 10.42 -4.08 -13.60
CA ASN A 26 10.88 -5.24 -14.36
C ASN A 26 10.36 -6.56 -13.77
N CYS A 27 10.09 -6.61 -12.46
CA CYS A 27 9.49 -7.75 -11.77
C CYS A 27 7.95 -7.78 -11.89
N GLU A 28 7.30 -6.64 -12.19
CA GLU A 28 5.82 -6.52 -12.29
C GLU A 28 5.21 -7.27 -13.48
N LYS A 29 6.00 -7.77 -14.41
CA LYS A 29 5.52 -8.71 -15.45
C LYS A 29 5.01 -10.03 -14.86
N THR A 30 5.06 -10.18 -13.54
CA THR A 30 4.49 -11.30 -12.81
C THR A 30 2.97 -11.19 -12.73
N ASN A 31 2.36 -12.33 -12.83
CA ASN A 31 0.93 -12.56 -12.89
C ASN A 31 0.19 -11.95 -11.68
N ASN A 32 -0.71 -10.98 -11.89
CA ASN A 32 -1.60 -10.44 -10.85
C ASN A 32 -2.86 -11.30 -10.63
N TYR A 33 -2.85 -12.55 -11.10
CA TYR A 33 -3.98 -13.47 -11.08
C TYR A 33 -4.61 -13.60 -9.69
N TYR A 34 -3.81 -13.81 -8.66
CA TYR A 34 -4.34 -13.99 -7.30
C TYR A 34 -4.88 -12.72 -6.67
N HIS A 35 -4.34 -11.54 -7.02
CA HIS A 35 -4.94 -10.27 -6.61
C HIS A 35 -6.33 -10.10 -7.22
N LYS A 36 -6.46 -10.43 -8.51
CA LYS A 36 -7.74 -10.40 -9.20
C LYS A 36 -8.71 -11.41 -8.58
N LEU A 37 -8.26 -12.63 -8.35
CA LEU A 37 -9.09 -13.68 -7.74
C LEU A 37 -9.62 -13.28 -6.36
N LEU A 38 -8.76 -12.69 -5.51
CA LEU A 38 -9.17 -12.16 -4.21
C LEU A 38 -10.28 -11.11 -4.34
N ILE A 39 -10.07 -10.13 -5.22
CA ILE A 39 -11.01 -9.02 -5.41
C ILE A 39 -12.33 -9.52 -6.00
N ASP A 40 -12.29 -10.42 -6.99
CA ASP A 40 -13.47 -11.02 -7.59
C ASP A 40 -14.29 -11.84 -6.54
N ASN A 41 -13.61 -12.60 -5.68
CA ASN A 41 -14.27 -13.36 -4.62
C ASN A 41 -14.86 -12.44 -3.54
N LEU A 42 -14.15 -11.40 -3.12
CA LEU A 42 -14.69 -10.41 -2.16
C LEU A 42 -15.88 -9.65 -2.75
N LEU A 43 -15.85 -9.33 -4.04
CA LEU A 43 -16.95 -8.67 -4.73
C LEU A 43 -18.19 -9.59 -4.81
N LYS A 44 -17.99 -10.85 -5.20
CA LYS A 44 -19.05 -11.86 -5.31
C LYS A 44 -19.79 -12.08 -3.99
N GLU A 45 -19.07 -12.04 -2.89
CA GLU A 45 -19.60 -12.26 -1.54
C GLU A 45 -20.04 -10.96 -0.83
N ASP A 46 -20.09 -9.84 -1.56
CA ASP A 46 -20.47 -8.50 -1.05
C ASP A 46 -19.59 -8.00 0.12
N LEU A 47 -18.35 -8.49 0.21
CA LEU A 47 -17.38 -8.13 1.26
C LEU A 47 -16.43 -7.01 0.82
N LEU A 48 -16.32 -6.73 -0.48
CA LEU A 48 -15.36 -5.76 -0.98
C LEU A 48 -15.61 -4.35 -0.45
N LYS A 49 -16.87 -3.96 -0.25
CA LYS A 49 -17.28 -2.67 0.31
C LYS A 49 -16.82 -2.46 1.76
N ASP A 50 -16.73 -3.56 2.52
CA ASP A 50 -16.32 -3.56 3.93
C ASP A 50 -14.81 -3.84 4.08
N THR A 51 -14.10 -4.01 2.95
CA THR A 51 -12.68 -4.31 2.92
C THR A 51 -11.86 -3.06 2.62
N THR A 52 -10.82 -2.83 3.40
CA THR A 52 -9.79 -1.82 3.13
C THR A 52 -8.46 -2.50 2.91
N PHE A 53 -7.82 -2.22 1.80
CA PHE A 53 -6.47 -2.70 1.51
C PHE A 53 -5.43 -1.73 2.07
N ILE A 54 -4.43 -2.26 2.76
CA ILE A 54 -3.27 -1.51 3.25
C ILE A 54 -2.03 -2.17 2.66
N SER A 55 -1.37 -1.50 1.73
CA SER A 55 -0.18 -2.04 1.07
C SER A 55 1.09 -1.39 1.60
N ALA A 56 2.02 -2.22 2.05
CA ALA A 56 3.40 -1.82 2.35
C ALA A 56 4.32 -1.94 1.12
N ASN A 57 3.80 -2.49 0.01
CA ASN A 57 4.50 -2.64 -1.26
C ASN A 57 4.30 -1.42 -2.14
N TYR A 58 5.21 -1.23 -3.09
CA TYR A 58 5.18 -0.11 -4.04
C TYR A 58 4.48 -0.47 -5.36
N ASP A 59 4.28 -1.78 -5.64
CA ASP A 59 3.62 -2.28 -6.85
C ASP A 59 2.19 -1.74 -6.99
N ILE A 60 1.63 -1.90 -8.19
CA ILE A 60 0.29 -1.41 -8.55
C ILE A 60 -0.68 -2.55 -8.94
N HIS A 61 -0.44 -3.76 -8.46
CA HIS A 61 -1.27 -4.92 -8.81
C HIS A 61 -2.72 -4.78 -8.34
N ILE A 62 -2.93 -4.38 -7.08
CA ILE A 62 -4.27 -4.14 -6.54
C ILE A 62 -4.91 -2.94 -7.24
N ASP A 63 -4.15 -1.86 -7.44
CA ASP A 63 -4.57 -0.64 -8.15
C ASP A 63 -5.16 -0.98 -9.52
N ASN A 64 -4.40 -1.70 -10.34
CA ASN A 64 -4.78 -2.08 -11.71
C ASN A 64 -5.96 -3.05 -11.71
N THR A 65 -6.03 -3.96 -10.75
CA THR A 65 -7.14 -4.91 -10.64
C THR A 65 -8.45 -4.20 -10.35
N ILE A 66 -8.45 -3.30 -9.38
CA ILE A 66 -9.66 -2.54 -9.00
C ILE A 66 -10.05 -1.57 -10.13
N ALA A 67 -9.08 -0.89 -10.73
CA ALA A 67 -9.33 -0.02 -11.87
C ALA A 67 -9.97 -0.78 -13.06
N GLY A 68 -9.58 -2.04 -13.26
CA GLY A 68 -10.15 -2.92 -14.29
C GLY A 68 -11.61 -3.32 -14.08
N LEU A 69 -12.13 -3.27 -12.85
CA LEU A 69 -13.53 -3.60 -12.56
C LEU A 69 -14.51 -2.52 -13.04
N TYR A 70 -14.07 -1.28 -13.12
CA TYR A 70 -14.93 -0.10 -13.34
C TYR A 70 -14.64 0.57 -14.69
N LYS A 71 -14.99 -0.09 -15.78
CA LYS A 71 -14.50 0.21 -17.13
C LYS A 71 -15.13 1.41 -17.86
N LYS A 72 -16.21 2.04 -17.41
CA LYS A 72 -16.95 2.89 -18.37
C LYS A 72 -16.76 4.40 -18.23
N ASP A 73 -16.72 5.00 -17.06
CA ASP A 73 -16.72 6.47 -16.97
C ASP A 73 -15.83 7.06 -15.87
N ASN A 74 -15.26 6.25 -15.03
CA ASN A 74 -14.30 6.68 -14.03
C ASN A 74 -13.24 5.59 -13.84
N PRO A 75 -12.05 5.74 -14.44
CA PRO A 75 -11.02 4.69 -14.43
C PRO A 75 -10.45 4.38 -13.03
N ILE A 76 -10.75 5.22 -12.02
CA ILE A 76 -10.22 5.03 -10.69
C ILE A 76 -11.34 5.20 -9.66
N MET A 77 -11.97 4.10 -9.26
CA MET A 77 -12.87 4.05 -8.11
C MET A 77 -12.13 3.67 -6.82
N LEU A 78 -10.87 4.06 -6.72
CA LEU A 78 -10.00 3.85 -5.59
C LEU A 78 -9.97 5.10 -4.71
N ASP A 79 -10.14 4.92 -3.41
CA ASP A 79 -9.83 5.94 -2.42
C ASP A 79 -8.46 5.64 -1.81
N TYR A 80 -7.46 6.42 -2.17
CA TYR A 80 -6.12 6.32 -1.58
C TYR A 80 -6.00 7.05 -0.23
N GLY A 81 -7.08 7.67 0.24
CA GLY A 81 -7.09 8.50 1.46
C GLY A 81 -6.48 9.89 1.25
N VAL A 82 -6.19 10.27 0.01
CA VAL A 82 -5.63 11.57 -0.37
C VAL A 82 -6.27 12.03 -1.66
N ASP A 83 -6.35 13.35 -1.83
CA ASP A 83 -6.77 13.96 -3.09
C ASP A 83 -5.62 13.95 -4.10
N PHE A 84 -5.95 13.72 -5.37
CA PHE A 84 -4.97 13.65 -6.43
C PHE A 84 -5.56 14.10 -7.78
N THR A 85 -4.66 14.36 -8.74
CA THR A 85 -5.00 14.61 -10.12
C THR A 85 -4.54 13.44 -10.97
N ASN A 86 -5.38 12.98 -11.90
CA ASN A 86 -4.96 11.97 -12.86
C ASN A 86 -3.99 12.56 -13.88
N PHE A 87 -3.06 11.75 -14.35
CA PHE A 87 -2.12 12.14 -15.39
C PHE A 87 -2.80 12.43 -16.74
N ASP A 88 -3.94 11.81 -17.00
CA ASP A 88 -4.77 12.16 -18.14
C ASP A 88 -5.61 13.40 -17.82
N PHE A 89 -5.29 14.51 -18.45
CA PHE A 89 -6.00 15.81 -18.32
C PHE A 89 -7.49 15.74 -18.58
N ARG A 90 -7.95 14.78 -19.37
CA ARG A 90 -9.37 14.61 -19.70
C ARG A 90 -10.17 14.03 -18.54
N HIS A 91 -9.51 13.48 -17.54
CA HIS A 91 -10.14 12.77 -16.42
C HIS A 91 -9.55 13.23 -15.08
N SER A 92 -9.97 14.41 -14.60
CA SER A 92 -9.69 14.77 -13.20
C SER A 92 -10.43 13.77 -12.29
N TRP A 93 -9.70 13.19 -11.35
CA TRP A 93 -10.33 12.32 -10.36
C TRP A 93 -11.34 13.12 -9.53
N LYS A 94 -12.53 12.57 -9.42
CA LYS A 94 -13.52 13.04 -8.47
C LYS A 94 -13.81 11.90 -7.52
N LYS A 95 -13.75 12.15 -6.22
CA LYS A 95 -14.05 11.13 -5.23
C LYS A 95 -15.44 10.54 -5.53
N PRO A 96 -15.53 9.23 -5.83
CA PRO A 96 -16.81 8.61 -6.16
C PRO A 96 -17.73 8.62 -4.94
N GLN A 97 -19.04 8.74 -5.18
CA GLN A 97 -20.01 8.74 -4.09
C GLN A 97 -20.30 7.34 -3.56
N SER A 98 -20.17 6.29 -4.39
CA SER A 98 -20.31 4.86 -4.04
C SER A 98 -20.21 3.98 -5.30
N PRO A 99 -19.80 2.71 -5.21
CA PRO A 99 -18.99 2.11 -4.15
C PRO A 99 -17.51 2.50 -4.28
N ILE A 100 -16.83 2.67 -3.16
CA ILE A 100 -15.41 3.05 -3.11
C ILE A 100 -14.63 1.92 -2.46
N VAL A 101 -13.55 1.49 -3.13
CA VAL A 101 -12.56 0.59 -2.54
C VAL A 101 -11.41 1.42 -1.98
N LYS A 102 -11.12 1.26 -0.70
CA LYS A 102 -10.00 1.95 -0.05
C LYS A 102 -8.72 1.16 -0.23
N LEU A 103 -7.69 1.82 -0.76
CA LEU A 103 -6.35 1.26 -0.90
C LEU A 103 -5.31 2.24 -0.36
N TYR A 104 -4.76 1.96 0.80
CA TYR A 104 -3.79 2.81 1.46
C TYR A 104 -2.37 2.34 1.21
N LYS A 105 -1.59 3.14 0.48
CA LYS A 105 -0.19 2.88 0.12
C LYS A 105 0.72 3.57 1.14
N ILE A 106 1.00 2.88 2.26
CA ILE A 106 1.67 3.49 3.43
C ILE A 106 3.15 3.84 3.21
N HIS A 107 3.76 3.31 2.17
CA HIS A 107 5.14 3.62 1.78
C HIS A 107 5.23 4.34 0.43
N GLY A 108 4.11 4.86 -0.07
CA GLY A 108 4.02 5.40 -1.42
C GLY A 108 3.80 4.34 -2.48
N SER A 109 3.92 4.69 -3.75
CA SER A 109 3.60 3.80 -4.87
C SER A 109 4.34 4.18 -6.15
N LEU A 110 4.53 3.22 -7.04
CA LEU A 110 5.18 3.41 -8.34
C LEU A 110 4.39 4.36 -9.27
N ASN A 111 3.10 4.54 -9.02
CA ASN A 111 2.25 5.43 -9.81
C ASN A 111 2.03 6.81 -9.18
N TRP A 112 2.74 7.13 -8.08
CA TRP A 112 2.58 8.40 -7.37
C TRP A 112 3.71 9.36 -7.67
N LEU A 113 3.35 10.50 -8.28
CA LEU A 113 4.26 11.62 -8.54
C LEU A 113 3.73 12.87 -7.83
N TYR A 114 4.55 13.52 -7.04
CA TYR A 114 4.16 14.75 -6.39
C TYR A 114 5.02 15.93 -6.83
N CYS A 115 4.41 17.11 -6.89
CA CYS A 115 5.10 18.35 -7.16
C CYS A 115 5.57 19.00 -5.87
N PRO A 116 6.88 19.25 -5.68
CA PRO A 116 7.39 19.89 -4.48
C PRO A 116 7.08 21.40 -4.41
N VAL A 117 6.64 22.01 -5.52
CA VAL A 117 6.35 23.44 -5.61
C VAL A 117 4.90 23.73 -5.24
N CYS A 118 3.94 23.11 -5.91
CA CYS A 118 2.51 23.35 -5.66
C CYS A 118 1.82 22.31 -4.78
N ASN A 119 2.56 21.29 -4.29
CA ASN A 119 2.04 20.20 -3.47
C ASN A 119 0.87 19.43 -4.12
N SER A 120 0.82 19.33 -5.44
CA SER A 120 -0.14 18.46 -6.11
C SER A 120 0.38 17.02 -6.17
N LEU A 121 -0.52 16.06 -6.02
CA LEU A 121 -0.26 14.63 -6.24
C LEU A 121 -0.88 14.22 -7.57
N THR A 122 -0.07 13.64 -8.44
CA THR A 122 -0.52 13.08 -9.72
C THR A 122 -0.41 11.56 -9.67
N ILE A 123 -1.46 10.86 -10.08
CA ILE A 123 -1.48 9.40 -10.17
C ILE A 123 -1.63 8.99 -11.63
N THR A 124 -0.74 8.10 -12.05
CA THR A 124 -0.81 7.48 -13.38
C THR A 124 -1.52 6.13 -13.25
N PRO A 125 -2.73 5.97 -13.77
CA PRO A 125 -3.38 4.66 -13.82
C PRO A 125 -2.64 3.74 -14.79
N TYR A 126 -2.59 2.46 -14.49
CA TYR A 126 -2.06 1.36 -15.34
C TYR A 126 -0.56 1.35 -15.63
N GLU A 127 0.13 2.45 -15.51
CA GLU A 127 1.58 2.55 -15.76
C GLU A 127 2.26 3.19 -14.56
N GLY A 128 3.44 2.70 -14.21
CA GLY A 128 4.23 3.29 -13.16
C GLY A 128 4.66 4.70 -13.55
N GLY A 129 4.14 5.73 -12.87
CA GLY A 129 4.52 7.13 -13.14
C GLY A 129 6.02 7.38 -13.04
N ILE A 130 6.70 6.61 -12.20
CA ILE A 130 8.16 6.64 -12.09
C ILE A 130 8.84 6.19 -13.39
N MET A 131 8.25 5.27 -14.15
CA MET A 131 8.83 4.84 -15.42
C MET A 131 8.78 5.95 -16.46
N ARG A 132 7.74 6.78 -16.46
CA ARG A 132 7.68 7.99 -17.30
C ARG A 132 8.79 8.97 -16.98
N LEU A 133 9.12 9.16 -15.70
CA LEU A 133 10.29 9.95 -15.30
C LEU A 133 11.61 9.43 -15.85
N LEU A 134 11.74 8.11 -15.97
CA LEU A 134 12.96 7.47 -16.48
C LEU A 134 13.05 7.54 -18.00
N ASP A 135 11.92 7.41 -18.69
CA ASP A 135 11.86 7.40 -20.15
C ASP A 135 11.89 8.82 -20.74
N ASN A 136 11.16 9.75 -20.14
CA ASN A 136 11.11 11.14 -20.56
C ASN A 136 10.77 12.06 -19.39
N ILE A 137 11.75 12.78 -18.87
CA ILE A 137 11.57 13.68 -17.73
C ILE A 137 10.57 14.82 -18.01
N ASP A 138 10.45 15.24 -19.27
CA ASP A 138 9.51 16.29 -19.67
C ASP A 138 8.05 15.84 -19.59
N GLU A 139 7.79 14.54 -19.72
CA GLU A 139 6.45 13.99 -19.56
C GLU A 139 6.02 13.86 -18.09
N ALA A 140 6.95 14.00 -17.17
CA ALA A 140 6.69 13.93 -15.74
C ALA A 140 6.56 15.29 -15.06
N LYS A 141 6.26 16.32 -15.83
CA LYS A 141 5.99 17.67 -15.32
C LYS A 141 4.64 17.74 -14.59
N CYS A 142 4.59 18.64 -13.63
CA CYS A 142 3.36 18.92 -12.89
C CYS A 142 2.31 19.54 -13.80
N LEU A 143 1.11 19.01 -13.77
CA LEU A 143 -0.01 19.49 -14.58
C LEU A 143 -0.50 20.89 -14.16
N ALA A 144 -0.16 21.33 -12.94
CA ALA A 144 -0.64 22.60 -12.40
C ALA A 144 0.38 23.75 -12.56
N CYS A 145 1.70 23.47 -12.52
CA CYS A 145 2.73 24.51 -12.51
C CYS A 145 3.95 24.21 -13.38
N ASP A 146 3.89 23.15 -14.18
CA ASP A 146 4.92 22.73 -15.14
C ASP A 146 6.30 22.38 -14.52
N GLU A 147 6.37 22.29 -13.18
CA GLU A 147 7.57 21.90 -12.46
C GLU A 147 7.81 20.38 -12.50
N ILE A 148 9.05 19.94 -12.33
CA ILE A 148 9.40 18.52 -12.32
C ILE A 148 8.81 17.85 -11.08
N THR A 149 8.03 16.79 -11.29
CA THR A 149 7.49 15.97 -10.22
C THR A 149 8.52 14.97 -9.72
N ILE A 150 8.34 14.52 -8.49
CA ILE A 150 9.20 13.51 -7.86
C ILE A 150 8.36 12.34 -7.31
N PRO A 151 8.90 11.11 -7.35
CA PRO A 151 8.17 9.96 -6.85
C PRO A 151 8.04 9.98 -5.33
N ILE A 152 6.91 9.48 -4.84
CA ILE A 152 6.71 9.22 -3.42
C ILE A 152 7.01 7.75 -3.16
N ILE A 153 8.22 7.46 -2.73
CA ILE A 153 8.64 6.14 -2.26
C ILE A 153 9.42 6.31 -0.96
N ILE A 154 8.99 5.61 0.09
CA ILE A 154 9.69 5.54 1.37
C ILE A 154 10.54 4.26 1.36
N PRO A 155 11.86 4.35 1.23
CA PRO A 155 12.72 3.17 1.20
C PRO A 155 12.58 2.30 2.46
N PRO A 156 12.86 0.99 2.37
CA PRO A 156 12.79 0.06 3.51
C PRO A 156 13.99 0.25 4.45
N THR A 157 14.08 1.42 5.07
CA THR A 157 15.13 1.80 6.02
C THR A 157 14.57 1.94 7.42
N TYR A 158 15.41 1.84 8.45
CA TYR A 158 15.00 2.06 9.84
C TYR A 158 14.52 3.50 10.08
N PHE A 159 15.16 4.47 9.43
CA PHE A 159 14.79 5.89 9.54
C PHE A 159 13.93 6.28 8.32
N LYS A 160 12.62 6.09 8.46
CA LYS A 160 11.67 6.47 7.41
C LYS A 160 11.34 7.95 7.51
N ASN A 161 11.56 8.67 6.42
CA ASN A 161 11.14 10.07 6.34
C ASN A 161 9.63 10.13 6.01
N MET A 162 8.81 10.44 7.01
CA MET A 162 7.36 10.57 6.91
C MET A 162 6.89 12.01 6.72
N THR A 163 7.79 12.94 6.34
CA THR A 163 7.45 14.37 6.24
C THR A 163 6.58 14.71 5.03
N ASN A 164 6.45 13.82 4.06
CA ASN A 164 5.56 14.04 2.92
C ASN A 164 4.10 14.10 3.38
N VAL A 165 3.39 15.17 3.03
CA VAL A 165 2.01 15.43 3.47
C VAL A 165 1.03 14.31 3.04
N PHE A 166 1.20 13.76 1.85
CA PHE A 166 0.34 12.69 1.35
C PHE A 166 0.55 11.40 2.15
N VAL A 167 1.80 11.03 2.41
CA VAL A 167 2.12 9.86 3.23
C VAL A 167 1.55 10.03 4.63
N SER A 168 1.76 11.17 5.28
CA SER A 168 1.25 11.40 6.64
C SER A 168 -0.28 11.38 6.68
N THR A 169 -0.95 11.84 5.63
CA THR A 169 -2.41 11.78 5.51
C THR A 169 -2.88 10.33 5.36
N VAL A 170 -2.23 9.53 4.50
CA VAL A 170 -2.53 8.10 4.36
C VAL A 170 -2.38 7.37 5.70
N TRP A 171 -1.30 7.61 6.43
CA TRP A 171 -1.08 6.99 7.75
C TRP A 171 -2.21 7.33 8.73
N ARG A 172 -2.68 8.58 8.73
CA ARG A 172 -3.83 9.00 9.55
C ARG A 172 -5.12 8.27 9.16
N GLU A 173 -5.38 8.11 7.85
CA GLU A 173 -6.56 7.39 7.39
C GLU A 173 -6.48 5.89 7.70
N VAL A 174 -5.29 5.28 7.62
CA VAL A 174 -5.05 3.90 8.07
C VAL A 174 -5.36 3.75 9.56
N GLU A 175 -4.80 4.64 10.40
CA GLU A 175 -5.05 4.58 11.85
C GLU A 175 -6.55 4.71 12.17
N LYS A 176 -7.25 5.63 11.51
CA LYS A 176 -8.70 5.80 11.64
C LYS A 176 -9.47 4.54 11.23
N THR A 177 -9.12 3.97 10.08
CA THR A 177 -9.74 2.73 9.59
C THR A 177 -9.51 1.57 10.55
N LEU A 178 -8.29 1.38 11.05
CA LEU A 178 -8.00 0.31 12.01
C LEU A 178 -8.75 0.47 13.34
N ARG A 179 -9.08 1.68 13.75
CA ARG A 179 -9.92 1.91 14.93
C ARG A 179 -11.34 1.39 14.76
N GLU A 180 -11.84 1.36 13.53
CA GLU A 180 -13.18 0.92 13.18
C GLU A 180 -13.26 -0.55 12.70
N SER A 181 -12.13 -1.12 12.25
CA SER A 181 -12.06 -2.49 11.72
C SER A 181 -12.18 -3.53 12.84
N ASP A 182 -12.76 -4.68 12.57
CA ASP A 182 -12.89 -5.77 13.54
C ASP A 182 -11.80 -6.82 13.37
N LEU A 183 -11.22 -6.90 12.16
CA LEU A 183 -10.19 -7.86 11.80
C LEU A 183 -9.11 -7.17 10.96
N LEU A 184 -7.84 -7.45 11.26
CA LEU A 184 -6.68 -7.11 10.42
C LEU A 184 -6.01 -8.41 9.96
N ILE A 185 -5.98 -8.59 8.64
CA ILE A 185 -5.34 -9.74 8.00
C ILE A 185 -3.99 -9.29 7.42
N PHE A 186 -2.93 -9.99 7.77
CA PHE A 186 -1.61 -9.82 7.18
C PHE A 186 -1.39 -10.92 6.14
N CYS A 187 -1.07 -10.54 4.90
CA CYS A 187 -0.73 -11.46 3.82
C CYS A 187 0.68 -11.19 3.32
N GLY A 188 1.56 -12.19 3.40
CA GLY A 188 2.94 -12.09 2.90
C GLY A 188 3.78 -11.00 3.57
N TYR A 189 3.45 -10.61 4.81
CA TYR A 189 4.13 -9.54 5.53
C TYR A 189 4.93 -10.12 6.71
N SER A 190 6.24 -9.90 6.70
CA SER A 190 7.16 -10.48 7.70
C SER A 190 7.17 -9.76 9.05
N PHE A 191 6.41 -8.67 9.21
CA PHE A 191 6.38 -7.85 10.41
C PHE A 191 7.77 -7.40 10.86
N SER A 192 8.55 -6.90 9.90
CA SER A 192 9.96 -6.53 10.05
C SER A 192 10.21 -5.51 11.17
N ASP A 193 11.37 -5.56 11.81
CA ASP A 193 11.77 -4.56 12.81
C ASP A 193 12.04 -3.19 12.17
N ALA A 194 12.36 -3.13 10.88
CA ALA A 194 12.46 -1.88 10.14
C ALA A 194 11.11 -1.13 10.03
N ASP A 195 9.99 -1.84 10.24
CA ASP A 195 8.64 -1.28 10.17
C ASP A 195 8.08 -0.91 11.56
N ILE A 196 8.94 -0.43 12.42
CA ILE A 196 8.58 -0.03 13.78
C ILE A 196 7.41 0.95 13.83
N HIS A 197 7.28 1.82 12.83
CA HIS A 197 6.19 2.79 12.73
C HIS A 197 4.82 2.11 12.56
N ILE A 198 4.75 1.03 11.76
CA ILE A 198 3.53 0.23 11.59
C ILE A 198 3.17 -0.43 12.93
N LYS A 199 4.15 -1.01 13.61
CA LYS A 199 3.97 -1.64 14.92
C LYS A 199 3.42 -0.65 15.95
N TYR A 200 3.99 0.55 16.05
CA TYR A 200 3.51 1.59 16.95
C TYR A 200 2.10 2.09 16.59
N MET A 201 1.80 2.25 15.31
CA MET A 201 0.45 2.64 14.88
C MET A 201 -0.58 1.60 15.34
N ILE A 202 -0.34 0.33 15.08
CA ILE A 202 -1.25 -0.75 15.51
C ILE A 202 -1.38 -0.76 17.04
N LYS A 203 -0.27 -0.60 17.77
CA LYS A 203 -0.29 -0.57 19.23
C LYS A 203 -1.11 0.60 19.76
N ARG A 204 -0.97 1.80 19.19
CA ARG A 204 -1.84 2.95 19.54
C ARG A 204 -3.31 2.64 19.30
N VAL A 205 -3.63 1.99 18.19
CA VAL A 205 -5.01 1.58 17.89
C VAL A 205 -5.51 0.62 18.97
N GLN A 206 -4.75 -0.44 19.30
CA GLN A 206 -5.13 -1.39 20.34
C GLN A 206 -5.41 -0.72 21.69
N THR A 207 -4.56 0.25 22.10
CA THR A 207 -4.68 0.90 23.41
C THR A 207 -5.76 1.98 23.50
N SER A 208 -6.12 2.61 22.35
CA SER A 208 -7.06 3.73 22.32
C SER A 208 -8.43 3.38 21.72
N ARG A 209 -8.60 2.15 21.28
CA ARG A 209 -9.84 1.67 20.67
C ARG A 209 -10.96 1.60 21.70
N LYS A 210 -12.16 2.08 21.32
CA LYS A 210 -13.37 2.04 22.16
C LYS A 210 -14.28 0.86 21.85
N LYS A 211 -14.03 0.15 20.74
CA LYS A 211 -14.73 -1.08 20.33
C LYS A 211 -14.07 -2.33 20.94
N ALA A 212 -14.64 -3.48 20.65
CA ALA A 212 -14.04 -4.79 20.93
C ALA A 212 -12.61 -4.88 20.39
N PRO A 213 -11.72 -5.67 21.00
CA PRO A 213 -10.33 -5.82 20.56
C PRO A 213 -10.22 -6.15 19.08
N LEU A 214 -9.30 -5.48 18.38
CA LEU A 214 -8.97 -5.79 16.99
C LEU A 214 -8.38 -7.21 16.93
N LYS A 215 -8.94 -8.05 16.09
CA LYS A 215 -8.46 -9.41 15.86
C LYS A 215 -7.40 -9.42 14.77
N PHE A 216 -6.49 -10.37 14.84
CA PHE A 216 -5.36 -10.49 13.91
C PHE A 216 -5.28 -11.88 13.32
N MET A 217 -5.08 -11.95 12.01
CA MET A 217 -4.81 -13.19 11.29
C MET A 217 -3.61 -13.00 10.36
N VAL A 218 -2.76 -14.01 10.25
CA VAL A 218 -1.52 -13.97 9.46
C VAL A 218 -1.53 -15.12 8.46
N PHE A 219 -1.40 -14.77 7.19
CA PHE A 219 -1.22 -15.68 6.06
C PHE A 219 0.20 -15.55 5.54
N ASN A 220 1.05 -16.50 5.90
CA ASN A 220 2.41 -16.59 5.41
C ASN A 220 2.71 -18.05 5.09
N SER A 221 3.01 -18.33 3.82
CA SER A 221 3.49 -19.66 3.44
C SER A 221 4.88 -19.88 4.00
N TYR A 222 5.03 -21.00 4.68
CA TYR A 222 6.32 -21.45 5.22
C TYR A 222 6.89 -22.64 4.43
N GLU A 223 6.28 -22.97 3.29
CA GLU A 223 6.77 -24.03 2.41
C GLU A 223 8.24 -23.81 2.05
N GLY A 224 9.06 -24.81 2.27
CA GLY A 224 10.52 -24.74 2.04
C GLY A 224 11.31 -23.88 3.04
N LYS A 225 10.68 -23.24 4.03
CA LYS A 225 11.35 -22.48 5.07
C LYS A 225 11.72 -23.35 6.26
N ARG A 226 12.79 -22.96 6.98
CA ARG A 226 13.19 -23.62 8.22
C ARG A 226 12.17 -23.31 9.32
N GLU A 227 11.88 -24.30 10.16
CA GLU A 227 10.97 -24.17 11.32
C GLU A 227 11.37 -23.01 12.26
N ASP A 228 12.67 -22.81 12.47
CA ASP A 228 13.18 -21.69 13.24
C ASP A 228 12.80 -20.31 12.67
N SER A 229 12.67 -20.21 11.35
CA SER A 229 12.26 -18.95 10.68
C SER A 229 10.79 -18.68 10.95
N LYS A 230 9.93 -19.69 10.87
CA LYS A 230 8.52 -19.61 11.21
C LYS A 230 8.35 -19.17 12.66
N ARG A 231 8.97 -19.87 13.60
CA ARG A 231 8.89 -19.56 15.03
C ARG A 231 9.32 -18.11 15.34
N LYS A 232 10.45 -17.66 14.78
CA LYS A 232 10.93 -16.27 14.99
C LYS A 232 9.96 -15.23 14.43
N GLU A 233 9.28 -15.54 13.34
CA GLU A 233 8.29 -14.64 12.75
C GLU A 233 7.04 -14.59 13.63
N GLU A 234 6.51 -15.72 14.07
CA GLU A 234 5.37 -15.79 14.98
C GLU A 234 5.66 -15.06 16.30
N GLU A 235 6.85 -15.26 16.88
CA GLU A 235 7.28 -14.56 18.09
C GLU A 235 7.31 -13.02 17.89
N ARG A 236 7.71 -12.53 16.71
CA ARG A 236 7.67 -11.08 16.41
C ARG A 236 6.24 -10.55 16.42
N TYR A 237 5.30 -11.25 15.80
CA TYR A 237 3.90 -10.87 15.83
C TYR A 237 3.35 -10.89 17.25
N LYS A 238 3.51 -11.98 17.99
CA LYS A 238 3.01 -12.14 19.37
C LYS A 238 3.54 -11.09 20.31
N ARG A 239 4.82 -10.77 20.21
CA ARG A 239 5.47 -9.72 21.05
C ARG A 239 4.76 -8.38 20.97
N PHE A 240 4.25 -7.99 19.79
CA PHE A 240 3.62 -6.69 19.57
C PHE A 240 2.10 -6.72 19.64
N LEU A 241 1.48 -7.77 19.11
CA LEU A 241 0.03 -7.86 18.98
C LEU A 241 -0.64 -8.64 20.12
N GLY A 242 0.13 -9.45 20.83
CA GLY A 242 -0.35 -10.34 21.88
C GLY A 242 -0.58 -11.78 21.39
N GLU A 243 -0.92 -12.67 22.33
CA GLU A 243 -1.08 -14.11 22.07
C GLU A 243 -2.32 -14.46 21.22
N GLY A 244 -3.27 -13.53 21.08
CA GLY A 244 -4.52 -13.75 20.32
C GLY A 244 -4.37 -13.68 18.79
N VAL A 245 -3.14 -13.67 18.27
CA VAL A 245 -2.89 -13.69 16.83
C VAL A 245 -3.13 -15.10 16.28
N ILE A 246 -3.94 -15.18 15.23
CA ILE A 246 -4.23 -16.44 14.53
C ILE A 246 -3.23 -16.59 13.38
N PHE A 247 -2.39 -17.61 13.43
CA PHE A 247 -1.48 -17.95 12.34
C PHE A 247 -2.08 -19.05 11.48
N THR A 248 -1.93 -18.90 10.17
CA THR A 248 -2.27 -19.94 9.20
C THR A 248 -1.02 -20.30 8.42
N ASP A 249 -0.89 -21.59 8.05
CA ASP A 249 0.16 -22.05 7.15
C ASP A 249 -0.25 -21.89 5.67
N ASN A 250 -1.40 -21.23 5.44
CA ASN A 250 -1.93 -21.01 4.12
C ASN A 250 -1.21 -19.85 3.42
N SER A 251 -1.02 -20.00 2.12
CA SER A 251 -0.44 -18.98 1.26
C SER A 251 -1.44 -17.87 0.94
N PHE A 252 -0.95 -16.79 0.33
CA PHE A 252 -1.82 -15.75 -0.22
C PHE A 252 -2.75 -16.30 -1.32
N GLU A 253 -2.26 -17.24 -2.12
CA GLU A 253 -3.02 -17.90 -3.18
C GLU A 253 -4.23 -18.67 -2.63
N GLU A 254 -4.03 -19.39 -1.53
CA GLU A 254 -5.12 -20.13 -0.86
C GLU A 254 -6.13 -19.16 -0.23
N PHE A 255 -5.66 -18.08 0.40
CA PHE A 255 -6.54 -17.03 0.91
C PHE A 255 -7.33 -16.35 -0.20
N ALA A 256 -6.69 -16.03 -1.32
CA ALA A 256 -7.33 -15.38 -2.46
C ALA A 256 -8.40 -16.27 -3.11
N SER A 257 -8.19 -17.59 -3.08
CA SER A 257 -9.12 -18.57 -3.65
C SER A 257 -10.43 -18.70 -2.87
N ASP A 258 -10.37 -18.58 -1.54
CA ASP A 258 -11.57 -18.64 -0.68
C ASP A 258 -11.40 -17.76 0.57
N PRO A 259 -11.46 -16.43 0.44
CA PRO A 259 -11.29 -15.53 1.58
C PRO A 259 -12.40 -15.66 2.62
N VAL A 260 -13.60 -16.04 2.19
CA VAL A 260 -14.78 -16.12 3.05
C VAL A 260 -14.66 -17.25 4.07
N ARG A 261 -14.11 -18.38 3.67
CA ARG A 261 -13.83 -19.51 4.57
C ARG A 261 -13.03 -19.06 5.78
N PHE A 262 -11.98 -18.27 5.57
CA PHE A 262 -11.09 -17.81 6.62
C PHE A 262 -11.72 -16.69 7.46
N ILE A 263 -12.40 -15.74 6.84
CA ILE A 263 -13.06 -14.63 7.55
C ILE A 263 -14.16 -15.17 8.47
N LYS A 264 -14.97 -16.14 8.02
CA LYS A 264 -16.07 -16.72 8.81
C LYS A 264 -15.59 -17.60 9.98
N THR A 265 -14.36 -18.12 9.96
CA THR A 265 -13.81 -18.88 11.10
C THR A 265 -13.56 -17.99 12.31
N ILE A 266 -13.41 -16.69 12.10
CA ILE A 266 -13.27 -15.73 13.17
C ILE A 266 -14.69 -15.27 13.52
N LYS A 267 -15.24 -15.78 14.61
CA LYS A 267 -16.51 -15.22 15.16
C LYS A 267 -16.28 -13.73 15.45
N ILE A 268 -16.72 -12.89 14.52
CA ILE A 268 -16.71 -11.43 14.67
C ILE A 268 -17.86 -11.05 15.58
#